data_74c90daf9c2485102713ac5e23a3ee17
#
_entry.id   74c90daf9c2485102713ac5e23a3ee17
#
_cell.length_a   1.000
_cell.length_b   1.000
_cell.length_c   1.000
_cell.angle_alpha   90.00
_cell.angle_beta   90.00
_cell.angle_gamma   90.00
#
_symmetry.space_group_name_H-M   'P 1'
#
loop_
_entity.id
_entity.type
_entity.pdbx_description
1 polymer ?
#
loop_
_entity_poly.entity_id
_entity_poly.type
_entity_poly.pdbx_seq_one_letter_code
_entity_poly.pdbx_strand_id
1 'polypeptide(L)'
;MVLKSLIFEGQVRHKRYHQKKHQFKYNVFNMLIDIDDLKYLDKKLNLFSFNKFNIFSFYEKDHGLKNGTPVKDWILEIISKSDTDIEANNLKIYCLCYPRILGYVFNPITVWSIYNKEELKILIYEVRNTFGEDHSYVFTLESEEQKLNHSRKKLFHVSPFINLNAEYNFSTEINEDFTSIIIKE
;
A
#
# COMPACT_ATOMS: atom_id res chain seq x y z
N MET A 1 -12.14 -11.98 -9.08
CA MET A 1 -10.75 -12.52 -8.93
C MET A 1 -10.42 -12.59 -7.44
N VAL A 2 -10.11 -13.75 -6.90
CA VAL A 2 -9.70 -13.89 -5.49
C VAL A 2 -8.18 -13.93 -5.45
N LEU A 3 -7.55 -12.82 -5.06
CA LEU A 3 -6.10 -12.78 -4.82
C LEU A 3 -5.77 -13.67 -3.62
N LYS A 4 -4.56 -14.20 -3.59
CA LYS A 4 -4.01 -14.92 -2.44
C LYS A 4 -2.89 -14.08 -1.83
N SER A 5 -2.53 -14.37 -0.56
CA SER A 5 -1.31 -13.80 0.01
C SER A 5 -0.09 -14.32 -0.74
N LEU A 6 0.74 -13.41 -1.28
CA LEU A 6 1.85 -13.70 -2.19
C LEU A 6 3.08 -12.89 -1.82
N ILE A 7 4.25 -13.35 -2.28
CA ILE A 7 5.49 -12.57 -2.28
C ILE A 7 5.80 -12.19 -3.72
N PHE A 8 6.01 -10.90 -3.97
CA PHE A 8 6.44 -10.40 -5.25
C PHE A 8 7.93 -10.04 -5.21
N GLU A 9 8.67 -10.53 -6.18
CA GLU A 9 9.99 -10.00 -6.52
C GLU A 9 9.81 -8.89 -7.54
N GLY A 10 10.49 -7.77 -7.32
CA GLY A 10 10.29 -6.61 -8.18
C GLY A 10 11.49 -5.68 -8.22
N GLN A 11 11.30 -4.56 -8.89
CA GLN A 11 12.30 -3.51 -9.02
C GLN A 11 11.70 -2.15 -8.72
N VAL A 12 12.38 -1.42 -7.87
CA VAL A 12 12.13 0.02 -7.71
C VAL A 12 13.08 0.80 -8.62
N ARG A 13 12.51 1.75 -9.35
CA ARG A 13 13.25 2.69 -10.18
C ARG A 13 12.90 4.10 -9.75
N HIS A 14 13.91 4.86 -9.33
CA HIS A 14 13.78 6.28 -9.08
C HIS A 14 14.41 7.06 -10.23
N LYS A 15 13.68 8.00 -10.76
CA LYS A 15 14.16 8.89 -11.83
C LYS A 15 13.80 10.32 -11.48
N ARG A 16 14.82 11.15 -11.33
CA ARG A 16 14.67 12.59 -11.09
C ARG A 16 14.93 13.34 -12.39
N TYR A 17 14.02 14.24 -12.76
CA TYR A 17 14.10 15.01 -14.00
C TYR A 17 14.64 16.43 -13.81
N HIS A 18 14.54 16.99 -12.59
CA HIS A 18 14.93 18.35 -12.27
C HIS A 18 16.28 18.43 -11.52
N GLN A 19 16.99 19.54 -11.70
CA GLN A 19 18.29 19.95 -11.13
C GLN A 19 19.48 19.07 -11.56
N LYS A 20 19.63 17.87 -11.08
CA LYS A 20 20.61 16.88 -11.57
C LYS A 20 19.82 15.61 -11.93
N LYS A 21 19.89 15.22 -13.20
CA LYS A 21 19.33 13.94 -13.64
C LYS A 21 20.01 12.82 -12.85
N HIS A 22 19.27 12.14 -12.03
CA HIS A 22 19.73 10.99 -11.27
C HIS A 22 18.76 9.86 -11.43
N GLN A 23 19.26 8.67 -11.73
CA GLN A 23 18.47 7.47 -11.83
C GLN A 23 19.18 6.37 -11.05
N PHE A 24 18.43 5.68 -10.20
CA PHE A 24 18.90 4.47 -9.56
C PHE A 24 17.80 3.40 -9.58
N LYS A 25 18.24 2.16 -9.49
CA LYS A 25 17.40 0.98 -9.59
C LYS A 25 17.92 -0.05 -8.59
N TYR A 26 17.01 -0.68 -7.87
CA TYR A 26 17.34 -1.77 -6.96
C TYR A 26 16.26 -2.83 -6.93
N ASN A 27 16.65 -4.05 -6.61
CA ASN A 27 15.71 -5.15 -6.47
C ASN A 27 15.06 -5.11 -5.08
N VAL A 28 13.80 -5.47 -5.05
CA VAL A 28 12.99 -5.52 -3.83
C VAL A 28 12.14 -6.78 -3.82
N PHE A 29 11.64 -7.12 -2.66
CA PHE A 29 10.48 -7.99 -2.55
C PHE A 29 9.40 -7.31 -1.71
N ASN A 30 8.16 -7.56 -2.04
CA ASN A 30 6.98 -7.07 -1.35
C ASN A 30 6.09 -8.24 -0.97
N MET A 31 5.29 -8.06 0.05
CA MET A 31 4.24 -8.99 0.41
C MET A 31 2.89 -8.39 0.02
N LEU A 32 2.09 -9.14 -0.75
CA LEU A 32 0.66 -8.92 -0.87
C LEU A 32 -0.02 -9.82 0.14
N ILE A 33 -0.73 -9.24 1.09
CA ILE A 33 -1.34 -9.97 2.20
C ILE A 33 -2.85 -9.70 2.20
N ASP A 34 -3.66 -10.77 2.17
CA ASP A 34 -5.06 -10.70 2.61
C ASP A 34 -5.04 -10.51 4.13
N ILE A 35 -5.58 -9.40 4.64
CA ILE A 35 -5.52 -9.09 6.07
C ILE A 35 -6.28 -10.11 6.93
N ASP A 36 -7.28 -10.80 6.37
CA ASP A 36 -8.01 -11.85 7.07
C ASP A 36 -7.14 -13.11 7.23
N ASP A 37 -6.10 -13.28 6.40
CA ASP A 37 -5.16 -14.41 6.49
C ASP A 37 -4.05 -14.20 7.54
N LEU A 38 -3.82 -12.98 8.06
CA LEU A 38 -2.67 -12.67 8.92
C LEU A 38 -2.49 -13.63 10.09
N LYS A 39 -3.57 -13.95 10.81
CA LYS A 39 -3.54 -14.90 11.93
C LYS A 39 -3.26 -16.34 11.51
N TYR A 40 -3.71 -16.73 10.32
CA TYR A 40 -3.43 -18.04 9.75
C TYR A 40 -1.97 -18.13 9.33
N LEU A 41 -1.43 -17.12 8.65
CA LEU A 41 -0.04 -17.04 8.21
C LEU A 41 0.93 -17.06 9.42
N ASP A 42 0.62 -16.33 10.51
CA ASP A 42 1.39 -16.33 11.75
C ASP A 42 1.52 -17.74 12.36
N LYS A 43 0.47 -18.55 12.25
CA LYS A 43 0.48 -19.93 12.76
C LYS A 43 1.14 -20.92 11.81
N LYS A 44 1.07 -20.68 10.51
CA LYS A 44 1.47 -21.63 9.48
C LYS A 44 2.91 -21.47 9.04
N LEU A 45 3.44 -20.24 9.07
CA LEU A 45 4.77 -19.94 8.55
C LEU A 45 5.77 -19.70 9.68
N ASN A 46 6.82 -20.51 9.73
CA ASN A 46 7.84 -20.41 10.77
C ASN A 46 8.68 -19.13 10.73
N LEU A 47 8.82 -18.51 9.55
CA LEU A 47 9.65 -17.32 9.33
C LEU A 47 8.85 -16.01 9.28
N PHE A 48 7.53 -16.07 9.41
CA PHE A 48 6.63 -14.91 9.41
C PHE A 48 5.86 -14.84 10.72
N SER A 49 5.63 -13.61 11.20
CA SER A 49 4.77 -13.38 12.35
C SER A 49 3.91 -12.13 12.20
N PHE A 50 2.73 -12.16 12.82
CA PHE A 50 1.80 -11.05 12.92
C PHE A 50 1.89 -10.40 14.29
N ASN A 51 2.18 -9.09 14.33
CA ASN A 51 2.37 -8.29 15.55
C ASN A 51 3.42 -8.85 16.53
N LYS A 52 4.36 -9.67 16.05
CA LYS A 52 5.45 -10.27 16.84
C LYS A 52 6.75 -10.19 16.06
N PHE A 53 7.87 -10.26 16.76
CA PHE A 53 9.20 -10.34 16.17
C PHE A 53 9.41 -11.67 15.47
N ASN A 54 9.93 -11.60 14.23
CA ASN A 54 10.41 -12.78 13.48
C ASN A 54 11.38 -12.27 12.39
N ILE A 55 11.85 -13.18 11.53
CA ILE A 55 12.64 -12.84 10.34
C ILE A 55 11.82 -11.91 9.46
N PHE A 56 10.59 -12.28 9.14
CA PHE A 56 9.61 -11.42 8.48
C PHE A 56 8.43 -11.16 9.41
N SER A 57 7.97 -9.92 9.47
CA SER A 57 6.82 -9.60 10.31
C SER A 57 5.94 -8.53 9.67
N PHE A 58 4.66 -8.64 9.88
CA PHE A 58 3.69 -7.58 9.65
C PHE A 58 3.21 -7.04 11.00
N TYR A 59 3.34 -5.74 11.20
CA TYR A 59 2.83 -5.06 12.38
C TYR A 59 1.79 -4.04 11.99
N GLU A 60 0.59 -4.11 12.56
CA GLU A 60 -0.47 -3.13 12.33
C GLU A 60 -0.06 -1.70 12.68
N LYS A 61 0.76 -1.54 13.71
CA LYS A 61 1.29 -0.23 14.13
C LYS A 61 2.18 0.47 13.10
N ASP A 62 2.57 -0.21 12.03
CA ASP A 62 3.36 0.38 10.94
C ASP A 62 2.46 0.99 9.85
N HIS A 63 1.14 0.79 9.96
CA HIS A 63 0.14 1.11 8.96
C HIS A 63 -1.04 1.90 9.55
N GLY A 64 -1.82 2.53 8.69
CA GLY A 64 -3.03 3.25 9.06
C GLY A 64 -2.78 4.38 10.04
N LEU A 65 -3.58 4.46 11.08
CA LEU A 65 -3.50 5.52 12.11
C LEU A 65 -2.28 5.41 13.04
N LYS A 66 -1.61 4.24 13.09
CA LYS A 66 -0.42 3.97 13.90
C LYS A 66 -0.57 4.24 15.42
N ASN A 67 -1.80 4.38 15.88
CA ASN A 67 -2.17 4.66 17.27
C ASN A 67 -2.65 3.43 18.03
N GLY A 68 -2.51 2.23 17.45
CA GLY A 68 -2.98 0.95 17.99
C GLY A 68 -4.36 0.52 17.47
N THR A 69 -5.03 1.33 16.67
CA THR A 69 -6.26 0.92 15.97
C THR A 69 -5.93 -0.20 14.99
N PRO A 70 -6.67 -1.32 14.98
CA PRO A 70 -6.51 -2.36 13.99
C PRO A 70 -6.68 -1.79 12.58
N VAL A 71 -5.84 -2.25 11.63
CA VAL A 71 -5.88 -1.74 10.25
C VAL A 71 -7.24 -1.97 9.58
N LYS A 72 -7.93 -3.04 9.92
CA LYS A 72 -9.28 -3.32 9.41
C LYS A 72 -10.29 -2.27 9.87
N ASP A 73 -10.25 -1.87 11.13
CA ASP A 73 -11.15 -0.87 11.69
C ASP A 73 -10.92 0.51 11.06
N TRP A 74 -9.64 0.88 10.86
CA TRP A 74 -9.27 2.10 10.13
C TRP A 74 -9.82 2.10 8.70
N ILE A 75 -9.69 0.98 7.97
CA ILE A 75 -10.22 0.87 6.60
C ILE A 75 -11.75 0.93 6.59
N LEU A 76 -12.42 0.29 7.55
CA LEU A 76 -13.88 0.37 7.67
C LEU A 76 -14.35 1.80 7.97
N GLU A 77 -13.59 2.56 8.75
CA GLU A 77 -13.86 4.00 8.96
C GLU A 77 -13.73 4.80 7.66
N ILE A 78 -12.73 4.52 6.82
CA ILE A 78 -12.59 5.16 5.50
C ILE A 78 -13.79 4.81 4.60
N ILE A 79 -14.18 3.54 4.55
CA ILE A 79 -15.34 3.08 3.78
C ILE A 79 -16.61 3.80 4.23
N SER A 80 -16.83 3.93 5.53
CA SER A 80 -18.03 4.59 6.07
C SER A 80 -18.13 6.08 5.73
N LYS A 81 -17.01 6.72 5.40
CA LYS A 81 -16.92 8.13 4.98
C LYS A 81 -16.91 8.30 3.46
N SER A 82 -16.84 7.20 2.71
CA SER A 82 -16.88 7.22 1.24
C SER A 82 -18.32 7.10 0.76
N ASP A 83 -18.63 7.75 -0.37
CA ASP A 83 -19.95 7.66 -1.03
C ASP A 83 -20.12 6.36 -1.85
N THR A 84 -19.39 5.30 -1.47
CA THR A 84 -19.41 4.01 -2.19
C THR A 84 -20.41 3.06 -1.55
N ASP A 85 -21.21 2.40 -2.39
CA ASP A 85 -22.11 1.31 -1.96
C ASP A 85 -21.27 0.03 -1.77
N ILE A 86 -20.81 -0.18 -0.53
CA ILE A 86 -19.95 -1.30 -0.16
C ILE A 86 -20.64 -2.12 0.93
N GLU A 87 -20.94 -3.38 0.61
CA GLU A 87 -21.48 -4.32 1.59
C GLU A 87 -20.38 -4.88 2.50
N ALA A 88 -20.43 -4.58 3.79
CA ALA A 88 -19.42 -5.01 4.75
C ALA A 88 -19.17 -6.53 4.80
N ASN A 89 -20.19 -7.34 4.46
CA ASN A 89 -20.11 -8.80 4.51
C ASN A 89 -19.30 -9.44 3.37
N ASN A 90 -18.98 -8.68 2.31
CA ASN A 90 -18.29 -9.18 1.12
C ASN A 90 -16.97 -8.46 0.86
N LEU A 91 -16.36 -7.93 1.91
CA LEU A 91 -15.09 -7.21 1.82
C LEU A 91 -13.91 -8.16 1.77
N LYS A 92 -13.00 -7.88 0.84
CA LYS A 92 -11.64 -8.41 0.81
C LYS A 92 -10.66 -7.25 0.79
N ILE A 93 -9.71 -7.26 1.72
CA ILE A 93 -8.74 -6.20 1.89
C ILE A 93 -7.35 -6.79 1.73
N TYR A 94 -6.62 -6.29 0.74
CA TYR A 94 -5.25 -6.69 0.47
C TYR A 94 -4.29 -5.55 0.76
N CYS A 95 -3.17 -5.88 1.38
CA CYS A 95 -2.07 -4.97 1.68
C CYS A 95 -0.84 -5.36 0.89
N LEU A 96 -0.40 -4.50 -0.03
CA LEU A 96 0.92 -4.62 -0.66
C LEU A 96 1.89 -3.73 0.09
N CYS A 97 2.86 -4.34 0.77
CA CYS A 97 3.81 -3.63 1.61
C CYS A 97 5.19 -4.29 1.65
N TYR A 98 6.15 -3.57 2.21
CA TYR A 98 7.44 -4.13 2.61
C TYR A 98 7.30 -4.68 4.04
N PRO A 99 7.59 -5.98 4.28
CA PRO A 99 7.54 -6.53 5.63
C PRO A 99 8.67 -5.97 6.49
N ARG A 100 8.53 -6.08 7.80
CA ARG A 100 9.70 -5.96 8.68
C ARG A 100 10.65 -7.12 8.45
N ILE A 101 11.94 -6.83 8.44
CA ILE A 101 13.00 -7.83 8.38
C ILE A 101 13.81 -7.72 9.67
N LEU A 102 13.80 -8.78 10.50
CA LEU A 102 14.47 -8.79 11.81
C LEU A 102 14.14 -7.56 12.67
N GLY A 103 12.88 -7.10 12.60
CA GLY A 103 12.37 -5.95 13.33
C GLY A 103 12.58 -4.59 12.67
N TYR A 104 13.45 -4.48 11.65
CA TYR A 104 13.63 -3.25 10.87
C TYR A 104 12.52 -3.12 9.82
N VAL A 105 11.97 -1.91 9.67
CA VAL A 105 10.99 -1.58 8.63
C VAL A 105 11.42 -0.32 7.88
N PHE A 106 11.39 -0.44 6.55
CA PHE A 106 11.42 0.70 5.64
C PHE A 106 10.33 0.48 4.59
N ASN A 107 9.22 1.14 4.76
CA ASN A 107 8.02 0.97 3.94
C ASN A 107 7.63 2.34 3.36
N PRO A 108 8.26 2.76 2.24
CA PRO A 108 8.03 4.10 1.67
C PRO A 108 6.65 4.25 1.05
N ILE A 109 6.05 3.12 0.67
CA ILE A 109 4.70 3.05 0.15
C ILE A 109 4.03 1.74 0.57
N THR A 110 2.80 1.84 1.07
CA THR A 110 1.86 0.73 1.20
C THR A 110 0.67 0.98 0.30
N VAL A 111 0.19 -0.05 -0.38
CA VAL A 111 -1.02 0.03 -1.19
C VAL A 111 -2.07 -0.93 -0.64
N TRP A 112 -3.21 -0.36 -0.31
CA TRP A 112 -4.38 -1.12 0.12
C TRP A 112 -5.37 -1.21 -1.01
N SER A 113 -5.79 -2.43 -1.32
CA SER A 113 -6.78 -2.71 -2.34
C SER A 113 -8.00 -3.33 -1.67
N ILE A 114 -9.12 -2.61 -1.72
CA ILE A 114 -10.36 -2.99 -1.09
C ILE A 114 -11.36 -3.44 -2.16
N TYR A 115 -11.68 -4.72 -2.11
CA TYR A 115 -12.62 -5.37 -3.02
C TYR A 115 -13.96 -5.60 -2.32
N ASN A 116 -15.04 -5.42 -3.07
CA ASN A 116 -16.37 -5.82 -2.69
C ASN A 116 -16.95 -6.72 -3.79
N LYS A 117 -17.37 -7.94 -3.47
CA LYS A 117 -17.85 -8.93 -4.45
C LYS A 117 -16.91 -9.11 -5.66
N GLU A 118 -15.62 -9.22 -5.42
CA GLU A 118 -14.57 -9.34 -6.45
C GLU A 118 -14.26 -8.08 -7.27
N GLU A 119 -15.01 -6.99 -7.11
CA GLU A 119 -14.74 -5.71 -7.73
C GLU A 119 -13.84 -4.84 -6.83
N LEU A 120 -12.80 -4.27 -7.41
CA LEU A 120 -11.95 -3.29 -6.72
C LEU A 120 -12.72 -1.97 -6.58
N LYS A 121 -13.00 -1.56 -5.34
CA LYS A 121 -13.80 -0.36 -5.03
C LYS A 121 -12.99 0.80 -4.49
N ILE A 122 -11.95 0.51 -3.71
CA ILE A 122 -11.11 1.56 -3.11
C ILE A 122 -9.64 1.16 -3.23
N LEU A 123 -8.81 2.15 -3.58
CA LEU A 123 -7.35 2.09 -3.43
C LEU A 123 -6.90 3.14 -2.42
N ILE A 124 -6.02 2.74 -1.50
CA ILE A 124 -5.38 3.66 -0.56
C ILE A 124 -3.87 3.54 -0.73
N TYR A 125 -3.21 4.67 -0.97
CA TYR A 125 -1.76 4.75 -1.00
C TYR A 125 -1.28 5.43 0.26
N GLU A 126 -0.68 4.70 1.20
CA GLU A 126 0.07 5.28 2.31
C GLU A 126 1.48 5.59 1.82
N VAL A 127 1.79 6.85 1.68
CA VAL A 127 3.12 7.32 1.26
C VAL A 127 3.84 7.85 2.48
N ARG A 128 5.08 7.39 2.70
CA ARG A 128 5.93 7.81 3.81
C ARG A 128 7.21 8.44 3.31
N ASN A 129 7.58 9.59 3.87
CA ASN A 129 8.85 10.21 3.59
C ASN A 129 9.97 9.73 4.54
N THR A 130 11.20 10.12 4.23
CA THR A 130 12.39 9.80 5.05
C THR A 130 12.41 10.54 6.39
N PHE A 131 11.58 11.56 6.57
CA PHE A 131 11.46 12.33 7.83
C PHE A 131 10.46 11.70 8.80
N GLY A 132 9.76 10.63 8.39
CA GLY A 132 8.79 9.92 9.22
C GLY A 132 7.37 10.48 9.12
N GLU A 133 7.12 11.48 8.27
CA GLU A 133 5.78 11.92 7.94
C GLU A 133 5.13 10.94 6.99
N ASP A 134 3.84 10.73 7.11
CA ASP A 134 3.04 9.86 6.24
C ASP A 134 1.69 10.49 5.91
N HIS A 135 1.16 10.10 4.77
CA HIS A 135 -0.15 10.51 4.33
C HIS A 135 -0.84 9.40 3.51
N SER A 136 -2.14 9.25 3.72
CA SER A 136 -2.95 8.27 3.01
C SER A 136 -3.80 8.96 1.95
N TYR A 137 -3.58 8.61 0.68
CA TYR A 137 -4.39 9.06 -0.45
C TYR A 137 -5.44 8.01 -0.76
N VAL A 138 -6.71 8.38 -0.63
CA VAL A 138 -7.85 7.48 -0.85
C VAL A 138 -8.49 7.78 -2.20
N PHE A 139 -8.71 6.73 -2.99
CA PHE A 139 -9.38 6.79 -4.28
C PHE A 139 -10.51 5.77 -4.33
N THR A 140 -11.71 6.26 -4.59
CA THR A 140 -12.89 5.43 -4.88
C THR A 140 -12.97 5.17 -6.37
N LEU A 141 -13.39 3.97 -6.76
CA LEU A 141 -13.39 3.49 -8.13
C LEU A 141 -14.82 3.15 -8.56
N GLU A 142 -15.21 3.64 -9.73
CA GLU A 142 -16.56 3.42 -10.28
C GLU A 142 -16.61 2.29 -11.31
N SER A 143 -15.46 1.84 -11.82
CA SER A 143 -15.38 0.81 -12.88
C SER A 143 -14.21 -0.14 -12.72
N GLU A 144 -14.32 -1.34 -13.31
CA GLU A 144 -13.26 -2.36 -13.40
C GLU A 144 -12.20 -2.01 -14.45
N GLU A 145 -11.46 -0.96 -14.26
CA GLU A 145 -10.31 -0.68 -15.13
C GLU A 145 -9.06 -1.43 -14.62
N GLN A 146 -8.41 -2.20 -15.48
CA GLN A 146 -7.15 -2.89 -15.15
C GLN A 146 -6.00 -1.90 -14.86
N LYS A 147 -6.06 -0.71 -15.44
CA LYS A 147 -5.08 0.34 -15.23
C LYS A 147 -5.74 1.59 -14.67
N LEU A 148 -5.38 1.90 -13.46
CA LEU A 148 -5.94 2.98 -12.68
C LEU A 148 -4.98 4.17 -12.67
N ASN A 149 -5.46 5.35 -13.08
CA ASN A 149 -4.70 6.58 -13.06
C ASN A 149 -5.39 7.58 -12.15
N HIS A 150 -4.72 7.99 -11.09
CA HIS A 150 -5.26 8.90 -10.09
C HIS A 150 -4.33 10.08 -9.86
N SER A 151 -4.90 11.26 -9.62
CA SER A 151 -4.17 12.49 -9.33
C SER A 151 -4.67 13.12 -8.04
N ARG A 152 -3.75 13.60 -7.20
CA ARG A 152 -4.03 14.36 -5.98
C ARG A 152 -2.95 15.39 -5.71
N LYS A 153 -3.35 16.53 -5.17
CA LYS A 153 -2.40 17.55 -4.69
C LYS A 153 -1.52 16.97 -3.60
N LYS A 154 -0.24 17.32 -3.65
CA LYS A 154 0.75 16.93 -2.65
C LYS A 154 0.44 17.64 -1.33
N LEU A 155 0.30 16.89 -0.24
CA LEU A 155 -0.05 17.43 1.07
C LEU A 155 1.16 17.52 2.03
N PHE A 156 2.28 16.88 1.70
CA PHE A 156 3.50 16.91 2.50
C PHE A 156 4.76 16.69 1.65
N HIS A 157 5.94 17.05 2.20
CA HIS A 157 7.22 16.88 1.51
C HIS A 157 7.71 15.42 1.59
N VAL A 158 7.70 14.71 0.46
CA VAL A 158 8.34 13.38 0.35
C VAL A 158 9.83 13.53 0.02
N SER A 159 10.22 14.64 -0.61
CA SER A 159 11.61 14.97 -0.92
C SER A 159 11.86 16.45 -0.60
N PRO A 160 13.00 16.80 0.03
CA PRO A 160 13.33 18.19 0.34
C PRO A 160 13.55 19.07 -0.91
N PHE A 161 13.55 18.47 -2.09
CA PHE A 161 13.87 19.14 -3.36
C PHE A 161 12.63 19.48 -4.20
N ILE A 162 11.41 19.15 -3.76
CA ILE A 162 10.18 19.34 -4.51
C ILE A 162 9.17 20.12 -3.66
N ASN A 163 8.61 21.19 -4.22
CA ASN A 163 7.66 22.07 -3.55
C ASN A 163 6.29 21.41 -3.30
N LEU A 164 5.54 21.90 -2.28
CA LEU A 164 4.19 21.44 -1.94
C LEU A 164 3.14 21.71 -3.05
N ASN A 165 3.43 22.60 -4.00
CA ASN A 165 2.54 22.89 -5.12
C ASN A 165 2.57 21.82 -6.23
N ALA A 166 3.30 20.72 -6.03
CA ALA A 166 3.32 19.60 -6.94
C ALA A 166 2.07 18.72 -6.76
N GLU A 167 1.77 17.95 -7.78
CA GLU A 167 0.67 16.98 -7.81
C GLU A 167 1.22 15.58 -7.94
N TYR A 168 0.69 14.65 -7.14
CA TYR A 168 0.98 13.24 -7.30
C TYR A 168 0.05 12.61 -8.34
N ASN A 169 0.66 11.97 -9.32
CA ASN A 169 -0.04 11.14 -10.28
C ASN A 169 0.30 9.67 -10.00
N PHE A 170 -0.68 8.93 -9.53
CA PHE A 170 -0.58 7.50 -9.28
C PHE A 170 -1.09 6.74 -10.50
N SER A 171 -0.30 5.81 -11.00
CA SER A 171 -0.73 4.84 -12.01
C SER A 171 -0.46 3.45 -11.48
N THR A 172 -1.52 2.69 -11.27
CA THR A 172 -1.45 1.34 -10.71
C THR A 172 -2.09 0.35 -11.68
N GLU A 173 -1.38 -0.75 -11.90
CA GLU A 173 -1.87 -1.90 -12.66
C GLU A 173 -1.67 -3.13 -11.80
N ILE A 174 -2.75 -3.85 -11.51
CA ILE A 174 -2.78 -5.03 -10.66
C ILE A 174 -3.30 -6.20 -11.49
N ASN A 175 -2.48 -7.22 -11.65
CA ASN A 175 -2.81 -8.48 -12.32
C ASN A 175 -2.41 -9.65 -11.42
N GLU A 176 -2.81 -10.86 -11.79
CA GLU A 176 -2.42 -12.08 -11.05
C GLU A 176 -0.91 -12.31 -11.08
N ASP A 177 -0.25 -11.97 -12.19
CA ASP A 177 1.17 -12.24 -12.43
C ASP A 177 2.08 -11.09 -12.04
N PHE A 178 1.58 -9.84 -12.03
CA PHE A 178 2.39 -8.67 -11.70
C PHE A 178 1.58 -7.51 -11.15
N THR A 179 2.26 -6.65 -10.43
CA THR A 179 1.74 -5.35 -9.99
C THR A 179 2.75 -4.27 -10.36
N SER A 180 2.26 -3.21 -10.99
CA SER A 180 3.05 -2.02 -11.33
C SER A 180 2.45 -0.79 -10.66
N ILE A 181 3.29 -0.04 -9.94
CA ILE A 181 2.91 1.21 -9.29
C ILE A 181 3.88 2.29 -9.74
N ILE A 182 3.37 3.32 -10.37
CA ILE A 182 4.14 4.47 -10.84
C ILE A 182 3.62 5.71 -10.13
N ILE A 183 4.53 6.42 -9.45
CA ILE A 183 4.23 7.70 -8.81
C ILE A 183 5.06 8.76 -9.53
N LYS A 184 4.39 9.76 -10.08
CA LYS A 184 5.01 10.94 -10.71
C LYS A 184 4.67 12.17 -9.90
N GLU A 185 5.66 13.00 -9.66
CA GLU A 185 5.57 14.34 -9.07
C GLU A 185 5.85 15.40 -10.14
#